data_50206c01bbb0b9ab83e4c947e67d1396
#
_entry.id   50206c01bbb0b9ab83e4c947e67d1396
#
_cell.length_a   1.000
_cell.length_b   1.000
_cell.length_c   1.000
_cell.angle_alpha   90.00
_cell.angle_beta   90.00
_cell.angle_gamma   90.00
#
_symmetry.space_group_name_H-M   'P 1'
#
loop_
_entity.id
_entity.type
_entity.pdbx_description
1 polymer ?
#
loop_
_entity_poly.entity_id
_entity_poly.type
_entity_poly.pdbx_seq_one_letter_code
_entity_poly.pdbx_strand_id
1 'polypeptide(L)'
;MKTAFITGITGQDGAYLAKLLLDKGYKVIGGVRRTASQDFYRLHYLGIYDKVTLVTFDLLDINNIVRTLRDYPVDEFYNLAAHSFVGSSWDNPIYVSDVNGMGVARLLDTLYTYKPDTKFYQASTSEMFGKVQETPQKETTNLYPRSPYGVAKTYAHYLTTNYRESYNMHTSCGILFNHESPLRGLEFVTRKITATLAKIAHGYDTVLHLGNLDAKRDWGYAGDYVEGMWRMLQHSTGDTYVLASGKTISVREFVQLAAESLNINLEWSGEGVEEIAINKLNNKLAIKVDPTFFRPAEVNILLGDYTKAKDILSWSPSMPTAELAHIMAREDYNRITVL
;
A
#
# COMPACT_ATOMS: atom_id res chain seq x y z
N MET A 1 5.47 -1.05 28.44
CA MET A 1 5.71 -0.53 27.07
C MET A 1 5.53 -1.70 26.14
N LYS A 2 4.58 -1.61 25.19
CA LYS A 2 4.35 -2.67 24.20
C LYS A 2 5.45 -2.71 23.14
N THR A 3 5.72 -3.89 22.60
CA THR A 3 6.65 -4.09 21.49
C THR A 3 5.89 -4.50 20.24
N ALA A 4 6.08 -3.77 19.15
CA ALA A 4 5.53 -4.08 17.84
C ALA A 4 6.62 -4.56 16.89
N PHE A 5 6.33 -5.63 16.15
CA PHE A 5 7.16 -6.10 15.05
C PHE A 5 6.49 -5.78 13.72
N ILE A 6 7.23 -5.13 12.81
CA ILE A 6 6.73 -4.72 11.49
C ILE A 6 7.58 -5.38 10.41
N THR A 7 6.99 -6.29 9.61
CA THR A 7 7.62 -6.72 8.36
C THR A 7 7.40 -5.67 7.28
N GLY A 8 8.36 -5.48 6.39
CA GLY A 8 8.24 -4.45 5.34
C GLY A 8 8.34 -3.01 5.87
N ILE A 9 9.05 -2.79 6.97
CA ILE A 9 9.22 -1.47 7.61
C ILE A 9 9.81 -0.42 6.68
N THR A 10 10.56 -0.81 5.66
CA THR A 10 11.16 0.11 4.66
C THR A 10 10.18 0.53 3.57
N GLY A 11 8.99 -0.07 3.51
CA GLY A 11 7.90 0.34 2.62
C GLY A 11 7.19 1.61 3.11
N GLN A 12 6.27 2.14 2.30
CA GLN A 12 5.45 3.29 2.65
C GLN A 12 4.72 3.07 3.99
N ASP A 13 3.89 2.03 4.05
CA ASP A 13 3.03 1.75 5.20
C ASP A 13 3.84 1.37 6.43
N GLY A 14 4.90 0.58 6.22
CA GLY A 14 5.79 0.18 7.32
C GLY A 14 6.47 1.37 7.99
N ALA A 15 6.90 2.36 7.21
CA ALA A 15 7.54 3.58 7.73
C ALA A 15 6.52 4.49 8.47
N TYR A 16 5.32 4.70 7.90
CA TYR A 16 4.26 5.46 8.57
C TYR A 16 3.76 4.76 9.83
N LEU A 17 3.57 3.43 9.79
CA LEU A 17 3.16 2.66 10.96
C LEU A 17 4.23 2.71 12.07
N ALA A 18 5.51 2.57 11.70
CA ALA A 18 6.60 2.71 12.66
C ALA A 18 6.60 4.07 13.35
N LYS A 19 6.42 5.16 12.57
CA LYS A 19 6.29 6.53 13.11
C LYS A 19 5.11 6.64 14.09
N LEU A 20 3.93 6.17 13.67
CA LEU A 20 2.72 6.17 14.50
C LEU A 20 2.93 5.41 15.82
N LEU A 21 3.51 4.21 15.77
CA LEU A 21 3.72 3.38 16.95
C LEU A 21 4.76 3.98 17.90
N LEU A 22 5.83 4.57 17.38
CA LEU A 22 6.81 5.32 18.19
C LEU A 22 6.15 6.50 18.91
N ASP A 23 5.29 7.27 18.22
CA ASP A 23 4.54 8.39 18.81
C ASP A 23 3.55 7.92 19.89
N LYS A 24 3.04 6.68 19.78
CA LYS A 24 2.20 6.03 20.78
C LYS A 24 3.00 5.35 21.93
N GLY A 25 4.34 5.48 21.93
CA GLY A 25 5.20 4.95 23.00
C GLY A 25 5.52 3.46 22.88
N TYR A 26 5.41 2.86 21.71
CA TYR A 26 5.85 1.48 21.47
C TYR A 26 7.36 1.39 21.28
N LYS A 27 7.93 0.24 21.64
CA LYS A 27 9.19 -0.23 21.08
C LYS A 27 8.90 -0.84 19.70
N VAL A 28 9.57 -0.35 18.66
CA VAL A 28 9.36 -0.82 17.27
C VAL A 28 10.56 -1.63 16.80
N ILE A 29 10.30 -2.86 16.34
CA ILE A 29 11.25 -3.75 15.70
C ILE A 29 10.84 -3.89 14.24
N GLY A 30 11.76 -3.61 13.32
CA GLY A 30 11.52 -3.67 11.89
C GLY A 30 12.25 -4.82 11.23
N GLY A 31 11.49 -5.74 10.62
CA GLY A 31 12.04 -6.81 9.79
C GLY A 31 12.45 -6.29 8.41
N VAL A 32 13.72 -6.47 8.05
CA VAL A 32 14.27 -6.09 6.73
C VAL A 32 14.94 -7.30 6.07
N ARG A 33 14.63 -7.51 4.79
CA ARG A 33 15.29 -8.54 4.00
C ARG A 33 16.74 -8.12 3.71
N ARG A 34 17.66 -9.04 3.84
CA ARG A 34 19.07 -8.79 3.48
C ARG A 34 19.22 -8.61 1.96
N THR A 35 19.72 -7.45 1.54
CA THR A 35 20.05 -7.11 0.16
C THR A 35 21.45 -6.50 0.12
N ALA A 36 22.09 -6.49 -1.07
CA ALA A 36 23.42 -5.91 -1.25
C ALA A 36 23.43 -4.39 -0.97
N SER A 37 22.35 -3.69 -1.34
CA SER A 37 22.12 -2.29 -0.99
C SER A 37 20.77 -2.17 -0.29
N GLN A 38 20.79 -1.60 0.91
CA GLN A 38 19.58 -1.34 1.68
C GLN A 38 19.20 0.13 1.54
N ASP A 39 17.93 0.37 1.28
CA ASP A 39 17.38 1.72 1.23
C ASP A 39 16.48 1.97 2.44
N PHE A 40 16.91 2.89 3.29
CA PHE A 40 16.18 3.34 4.48
C PHE A 40 15.64 4.76 4.34
N TYR A 41 15.59 5.27 3.12
CA TYR A 41 15.24 6.67 2.84
C TYR A 41 13.92 7.09 3.51
N ARG A 42 12.91 6.22 3.54
CA ARG A 42 11.61 6.52 4.17
C ARG A 42 11.71 6.70 5.68
N LEU A 43 12.54 5.89 6.34
CA LEU A 43 12.77 6.01 7.78
C LEU A 43 13.57 7.28 8.10
N HIS A 44 14.56 7.64 7.29
CA HIS A 44 15.29 8.90 7.40
C HIS A 44 14.39 10.11 7.14
N TYR A 45 13.57 10.06 6.09
CA TYR A 45 12.61 11.13 5.77
C TYR A 45 11.64 11.41 6.93
N LEU A 46 11.19 10.38 7.63
CA LEU A 46 10.31 10.53 8.80
C LEU A 46 11.07 10.80 10.12
N GLY A 47 12.40 10.86 10.12
CA GLY A 47 13.23 11.13 11.31
C GLY A 47 13.14 10.03 12.37
N ILE A 48 12.97 8.76 11.95
CA ILE A 48 12.78 7.63 12.86
C ILE A 48 13.81 6.51 12.70
N TYR A 49 14.78 6.65 11.80
CA TYR A 49 15.76 5.59 11.54
C TYR A 49 16.48 5.13 12.82
N ASP A 50 16.96 6.06 13.63
CA ASP A 50 17.70 5.77 14.88
C ASP A 50 16.79 5.37 16.06
N LYS A 51 15.46 5.40 15.86
CA LYS A 51 14.46 5.09 16.89
C LYS A 51 13.88 3.67 16.76
N VAL A 52 14.16 2.98 15.67
CA VAL A 52 13.68 1.61 15.38
C VAL A 52 14.81 0.60 15.50
N THR A 53 14.50 -0.60 15.96
CA THR A 53 15.45 -1.72 15.96
C THR A 53 15.28 -2.49 14.66
N LEU A 54 16.25 -2.44 13.76
CA LEU A 54 16.21 -3.18 12.50
C LEU A 54 16.84 -4.56 12.66
N VAL A 55 16.15 -5.61 12.17
CA VAL A 55 16.61 -6.99 12.22
C VAL A 55 16.46 -7.65 10.85
N THR A 56 17.38 -8.55 10.51
CA THR A 56 17.23 -9.36 9.29
C THR A 56 16.04 -10.29 9.42
N PHE A 57 15.09 -10.18 8.49
CA PHE A 57 13.87 -10.99 8.49
C PHE A 57 13.41 -11.30 7.07
N ASP A 58 13.29 -12.59 6.75
CA ASP A 58 12.87 -13.05 5.42
C ASP A 58 11.71 -14.03 5.55
N LEU A 59 10.59 -13.74 4.88
CA LEU A 59 9.38 -14.57 4.86
C LEU A 59 9.62 -15.95 4.18
N LEU A 60 10.70 -16.10 3.43
CA LEU A 60 11.07 -17.35 2.78
C LEU A 60 11.91 -18.26 3.69
N ASP A 61 12.50 -17.74 4.76
CA ASP A 61 13.38 -18.49 5.68
C ASP A 61 12.69 -18.78 7.02
N ILE A 62 12.10 -19.95 7.14
CA ILE A 62 11.42 -20.39 8.37
C ILE A 62 12.34 -20.38 9.59
N ASN A 63 13.62 -20.73 9.43
CA ASN A 63 14.56 -20.73 10.54
C ASN A 63 14.90 -19.32 11.02
N ASN A 64 14.95 -18.35 10.09
CA ASN A 64 15.12 -16.94 10.43
C ASN A 64 13.89 -16.41 11.18
N ILE A 65 12.68 -16.75 10.73
CA ILE A 65 11.43 -16.38 11.39
C ILE A 65 11.41 -16.91 12.82
N VAL A 66 11.65 -18.22 13.02
CA VAL A 66 11.65 -18.87 14.34
C VAL A 66 12.67 -18.24 15.28
N ARG A 67 13.92 -18.06 14.83
CA ARG A 67 14.97 -17.43 15.65
C ARG A 67 14.59 -16.02 16.07
N THR A 68 14.11 -15.21 15.13
CA THR A 68 13.72 -13.82 15.41
C THR A 68 12.58 -13.74 16.42
N LEU A 69 11.52 -14.53 16.23
CA LEU A 69 10.38 -14.52 17.16
C LEU A 69 10.73 -15.09 18.54
N ARG A 70 11.71 -15.99 18.64
CA ARG A 70 12.23 -16.46 19.93
C ARG A 70 13.03 -15.37 20.65
N ASP A 71 13.88 -14.65 19.93
CA ASP A 71 14.89 -13.74 20.51
C ASP A 71 14.28 -12.37 20.87
N TYR A 72 13.14 -12.00 20.31
CA TYR A 72 12.48 -10.72 20.57
C TYR A 72 11.09 -10.89 21.22
N PRO A 73 10.75 -10.12 22.26
CA PRO A 73 9.37 -10.01 22.73
C PRO A 73 8.53 -9.30 21.68
N VAL A 74 7.33 -9.82 21.38
CA VAL A 74 6.42 -9.24 20.40
C VAL A 74 4.99 -9.30 20.93
N ASP A 75 4.40 -8.14 21.23
CA ASP A 75 2.99 -8.04 21.65
C ASP A 75 2.07 -7.93 20.44
N GLU A 76 2.52 -7.19 19.40
CA GLU A 76 1.77 -6.94 18.18
C GLU A 76 2.67 -7.17 16.96
N PHE A 77 2.19 -7.96 16.02
CA PHE A 77 2.91 -8.29 14.78
C PHE A 77 2.14 -7.77 13.57
N TYR A 78 2.75 -6.87 12.81
CA TYR A 78 2.17 -6.25 11.60
C TYR A 78 2.88 -6.80 10.36
N ASN A 79 2.17 -7.66 9.60
CA ASN A 79 2.70 -8.22 8.37
C ASN A 79 2.35 -7.34 7.16
N LEU A 80 3.29 -6.47 6.81
CA LEU A 80 3.20 -5.57 5.64
C LEU A 80 4.14 -5.97 4.50
N ALA A 81 5.09 -6.88 4.76
CA ALA A 81 6.01 -7.35 3.73
C ALA A 81 5.27 -8.11 2.63
N ALA A 82 5.46 -7.70 1.40
CA ALA A 82 4.90 -8.32 0.23
C ALA A 82 5.67 -7.93 -1.02
N HIS A 83 5.56 -8.76 -2.06
CA HIS A 83 5.83 -8.32 -3.43
C HIS A 83 4.56 -7.65 -3.93
N SER A 84 4.48 -6.31 -3.85
CA SER A 84 3.22 -5.56 -3.92
C SER A 84 2.88 -4.98 -5.30
N PHE A 85 3.84 -4.94 -6.23
CA PHE A 85 3.58 -4.44 -7.58
C PHE A 85 2.85 -5.50 -8.42
N VAL A 86 1.55 -5.27 -8.66
CA VAL A 86 0.66 -6.23 -9.33
C VAL A 86 1.17 -6.61 -10.72
N GLY A 87 1.68 -5.64 -11.50
CA GLY A 87 2.17 -5.88 -12.86
C GLY A 87 3.25 -6.95 -12.92
N SER A 88 4.26 -6.88 -12.06
CA SER A 88 5.37 -7.85 -12.03
C SER A 88 5.00 -9.22 -11.48
N SER A 89 3.80 -9.39 -10.90
CA SER A 89 3.35 -10.69 -10.41
C SER A 89 3.13 -11.71 -11.53
N TRP A 90 2.91 -11.24 -12.76
CA TRP A 90 2.79 -12.09 -13.94
C TRP A 90 4.13 -12.67 -14.38
N ASP A 91 5.22 -11.93 -14.17
CA ASP A 91 6.58 -12.37 -14.52
C ASP A 91 7.15 -13.36 -13.49
N ASN A 92 6.69 -13.26 -12.23
CA ASN A 92 7.23 -14.02 -11.11
C ASN A 92 6.14 -14.66 -10.23
N PRO A 93 5.17 -15.41 -10.77
CA PRO A 93 4.00 -15.87 -10.03
C PRO A 93 4.34 -16.81 -8.86
N ILE A 94 5.35 -17.68 -9.01
CA ILE A 94 5.77 -18.61 -7.96
C ILE A 94 6.38 -17.85 -6.80
N TYR A 95 7.32 -16.94 -7.06
CA TYR A 95 7.96 -16.11 -6.03
C TYR A 95 6.93 -15.26 -5.27
N VAL A 96 6.01 -14.63 -6.01
CA VAL A 96 4.92 -13.84 -5.40
C VAL A 96 4.03 -14.69 -4.51
N SER A 97 3.69 -15.90 -4.94
CA SER A 97 2.88 -16.84 -4.15
C SER A 97 3.61 -17.31 -2.90
N ASP A 98 4.90 -17.57 -3.00
CA ASP A 98 5.71 -18.03 -1.87
C ASP A 98 5.90 -16.91 -0.82
N VAL A 99 6.19 -15.68 -1.24
CA VAL A 99 6.32 -14.55 -0.32
C VAL A 99 4.96 -14.15 0.27
N ASN A 100 3.96 -13.89 -0.58
CA ASN A 100 2.70 -13.25 -0.16
C ASN A 100 1.68 -14.24 0.42
N GLY A 101 1.78 -15.52 0.05
CA GLY A 101 0.91 -16.60 0.52
C GLY A 101 1.63 -17.48 1.56
N MET A 102 2.58 -18.27 1.12
CA MET A 102 3.28 -19.23 1.99
C MET A 102 4.10 -18.54 3.09
N GLY A 103 4.61 -17.33 2.85
CA GLY A 103 5.26 -16.52 3.88
C GLY A 103 4.34 -16.24 5.06
N VAL A 104 3.04 -15.97 4.79
CA VAL A 104 2.03 -15.77 5.84
C VAL A 104 1.74 -17.07 6.58
N ALA A 105 1.71 -18.20 5.88
CA ALA A 105 1.56 -19.51 6.52
C ALA A 105 2.71 -19.79 7.51
N ARG A 106 3.96 -19.51 7.11
CA ARG A 106 5.14 -19.64 7.99
C ARG A 106 5.04 -18.75 9.24
N LEU A 107 4.57 -17.51 9.07
CA LEU A 107 4.38 -16.57 10.18
C LEU A 107 3.32 -17.05 11.16
N LEU A 108 2.14 -17.41 10.66
CA LEU A 108 1.01 -17.82 11.50
C LEU A 108 1.34 -19.09 12.28
N ASP A 109 1.93 -20.09 11.62
CA ASP A 109 2.32 -21.34 12.25
C ASP A 109 3.40 -21.12 13.32
N THR A 110 4.39 -20.27 13.05
CA THR A 110 5.43 -19.92 14.01
C THR A 110 4.86 -19.14 15.21
N LEU A 111 3.98 -18.16 14.96
CA LEU A 111 3.34 -17.38 16.02
C LEU A 111 2.44 -18.27 16.88
N TYR A 112 1.64 -19.12 16.26
CA TYR A 112 0.81 -20.09 16.99
C TYR A 112 1.63 -21.00 17.90
N THR A 113 2.76 -21.50 17.40
CA THR A 113 3.62 -22.45 18.13
C THR A 113 4.40 -21.79 19.26
N TYR A 114 4.93 -20.58 19.05
CA TYR A 114 5.90 -19.98 19.98
C TYR A 114 5.42 -18.70 20.67
N LYS A 115 4.42 -18.03 20.13
CA LYS A 115 3.91 -16.72 20.62
C LYS A 115 2.40 -16.59 20.41
N PRO A 116 1.58 -17.54 20.91
CA PRO A 116 0.13 -17.58 20.62
C PRO A 116 -0.63 -16.33 21.07
N ASP A 117 -0.14 -15.62 22.08
CA ASP A 117 -0.75 -14.39 22.60
C ASP A 117 -0.43 -13.13 21.77
N THR A 118 0.47 -13.22 20.78
CA THR A 118 0.80 -12.10 19.91
C THR A 118 -0.39 -11.75 19.03
N LYS A 119 -0.82 -10.49 19.06
CA LYS A 119 -1.83 -10.00 18.14
C LYS A 119 -1.24 -9.85 16.75
N PHE A 120 -1.91 -10.40 15.74
CA PHE A 120 -1.41 -10.44 14.37
C PHE A 120 -2.28 -9.63 13.42
N TYR A 121 -1.66 -8.73 12.66
CA TYR A 121 -2.29 -7.99 11.57
C TYR A 121 -1.78 -8.48 10.22
N GLN A 122 -2.71 -8.81 9.31
CA GLN A 122 -2.43 -9.15 7.91
C GLN A 122 -2.88 -8.02 6.99
N ALA A 123 -1.94 -7.47 6.23
CA ALA A 123 -2.27 -6.57 5.12
C ALA A 123 -2.87 -7.37 3.97
N SER A 124 -4.19 -7.38 3.87
CA SER A 124 -4.96 -7.84 2.72
C SER A 124 -5.10 -6.70 1.70
N THR A 125 -5.83 -6.90 0.61
CA THR A 125 -5.87 -5.93 -0.50
C THR A 125 -7.20 -5.95 -1.24
N SER A 126 -7.65 -4.82 -1.77
CA SER A 126 -8.79 -4.71 -2.68
C SER A 126 -8.61 -5.49 -4.00
N GLU A 127 -7.36 -5.80 -4.38
CA GLU A 127 -7.07 -6.64 -5.57
C GLU A 127 -7.62 -8.07 -5.44
N MET A 128 -7.99 -8.52 -4.23
CA MET A 128 -8.68 -9.80 -4.02
C MET A 128 -10.10 -9.78 -4.61
N PHE A 129 -10.77 -8.63 -4.67
CA PHE A 129 -12.09 -8.51 -5.30
C PHE A 129 -12.03 -8.71 -6.81
N GLY A 130 -10.94 -8.28 -7.46
CA GLY A 130 -10.61 -8.55 -8.86
C GLY A 130 -11.74 -8.27 -9.83
N LYS A 131 -12.43 -9.33 -10.35
CA LYS A 131 -13.66 -9.16 -11.11
C LYS A 131 -14.80 -8.86 -10.14
N VAL A 132 -15.00 -7.58 -9.88
CA VAL A 132 -15.92 -7.05 -8.89
C VAL A 132 -17.33 -7.63 -9.04
N GLN A 133 -17.88 -8.15 -7.94
CA GLN A 133 -19.20 -8.79 -7.91
C GLN A 133 -20.31 -7.85 -7.40
N GLU A 134 -19.95 -6.84 -6.60
CA GLU A 134 -20.84 -5.78 -6.11
C GLU A 134 -20.08 -4.48 -5.89
N THR A 135 -20.77 -3.35 -5.87
CA THR A 135 -20.17 -2.02 -5.64
C THR A 135 -21.10 -1.23 -4.71
N PRO A 136 -20.60 -0.63 -3.62
CA PRO A 136 -19.20 -0.70 -3.15
C PRO A 136 -18.83 -2.08 -2.58
N GLN A 137 -17.51 -2.39 -2.52
CA GLN A 137 -17.01 -3.64 -1.95
C GLN A 137 -16.88 -3.52 -0.43
N LYS A 138 -17.33 -4.55 0.27
CA LYS A 138 -17.28 -4.69 1.74
C LYS A 138 -16.67 -6.03 2.15
N GLU A 139 -16.55 -6.28 3.42
CA GLU A 139 -15.90 -7.48 3.97
C GLU A 139 -16.56 -8.79 3.53
N THR A 140 -17.86 -8.76 3.22
CA THR A 140 -18.65 -9.93 2.78
C THR A 140 -18.73 -10.07 1.25
N THR A 141 -18.17 -9.15 0.49
CA THR A 141 -18.13 -9.21 -0.98
C THR A 141 -17.32 -10.41 -1.44
N ASN A 142 -17.84 -11.19 -2.36
CA ASN A 142 -17.17 -12.37 -2.91
C ASN A 142 -15.85 -11.97 -3.58
N LEU A 143 -14.78 -12.72 -3.29
CA LEU A 143 -13.47 -12.52 -3.86
C LEU A 143 -13.34 -13.24 -5.21
N TYR A 144 -12.84 -12.53 -6.22
CA TYR A 144 -12.56 -13.10 -7.57
C TYR A 144 -11.26 -12.48 -8.12
N PRO A 145 -10.09 -12.85 -7.55
CA PRO A 145 -8.81 -12.23 -7.92
C PRO A 145 -8.47 -12.39 -9.39
N ARG A 146 -7.82 -11.38 -9.98
CA ARG A 146 -7.48 -11.32 -11.41
C ARG A 146 -5.97 -11.22 -11.66
N SER A 147 -5.15 -11.55 -10.65
CA SER A 147 -3.68 -11.56 -10.77
C SER A 147 -3.07 -12.58 -9.82
N PRO A 148 -1.86 -13.09 -10.10
CA PRO A 148 -1.13 -13.96 -9.15
C PRO A 148 -0.95 -13.31 -7.78
N TYR A 149 -0.74 -11.98 -7.72
CA TYR A 149 -0.71 -11.20 -6.50
C TYR A 149 -2.04 -11.32 -5.72
N GLY A 150 -3.17 -11.05 -6.39
CA GLY A 150 -4.49 -11.12 -5.77
C GLY A 150 -4.81 -12.53 -5.25
N VAL A 151 -4.45 -13.58 -6.00
CA VAL A 151 -4.62 -14.98 -5.57
C VAL A 151 -3.80 -15.29 -4.32
N ALA A 152 -2.52 -14.91 -4.29
CA ALA A 152 -1.65 -15.12 -3.13
C ALA A 152 -2.15 -14.37 -1.88
N LYS A 153 -2.63 -13.14 -2.05
CA LYS A 153 -3.23 -12.36 -0.96
C LYS A 153 -4.56 -12.93 -0.48
N THR A 154 -5.36 -13.52 -1.37
CA THR A 154 -6.60 -14.21 -1.01
C THR A 154 -6.31 -15.45 -0.15
N TYR A 155 -5.29 -16.24 -0.52
CA TYR A 155 -4.83 -17.36 0.32
C TYR A 155 -4.42 -16.88 1.71
N ALA A 156 -3.56 -15.86 1.79
CA ALA A 156 -3.10 -15.31 3.07
C ALA A 156 -4.25 -14.78 3.93
N HIS A 157 -5.22 -14.11 3.31
CA HIS A 157 -6.41 -13.57 3.97
C HIS A 157 -7.24 -14.68 4.63
N TYR A 158 -7.62 -15.70 3.87
CA TYR A 158 -8.41 -16.81 4.41
C TYR A 158 -7.63 -17.65 5.43
N LEU A 159 -6.33 -17.85 5.24
CA LEU A 159 -5.52 -18.55 6.21
C LEU A 159 -5.47 -17.79 7.55
N THR A 160 -5.33 -16.47 7.52
CA THR A 160 -5.36 -15.62 8.73
C THR A 160 -6.72 -15.72 9.43
N THR A 161 -7.82 -15.74 8.67
CA THR A 161 -9.16 -15.96 9.21
C THR A 161 -9.29 -17.35 9.85
N ASN A 162 -8.77 -18.39 9.20
CA ASN A 162 -8.79 -19.75 9.74
C ASN A 162 -8.04 -19.87 11.07
N TYR A 163 -6.87 -19.22 11.22
CA TYR A 163 -6.14 -19.22 12.48
C TYR A 163 -6.91 -18.50 13.61
N ARG A 164 -7.65 -17.45 13.28
CA ARG A 164 -8.57 -16.80 14.23
C ARG A 164 -9.68 -17.75 14.68
N GLU A 165 -10.34 -18.40 13.74
CA GLU A 165 -11.52 -19.23 14.02
C GLU A 165 -11.19 -20.58 14.63
N SER A 166 -10.10 -21.21 14.18
CA SER A 166 -9.72 -22.58 14.60
C SER A 166 -8.89 -22.59 15.87
N TYR A 167 -8.04 -21.58 16.08
CA TYR A 167 -7.07 -21.56 17.19
C TYR A 167 -7.30 -20.41 18.17
N ASN A 168 -8.36 -19.62 17.97
CA ASN A 168 -8.67 -18.47 18.82
C ASN A 168 -7.52 -17.45 18.92
N MET A 169 -6.67 -17.37 17.90
CA MET A 169 -5.62 -16.34 17.83
C MET A 169 -6.23 -14.97 17.56
N HIS A 170 -5.69 -13.94 18.18
CA HIS A 170 -6.10 -12.57 17.86
C HIS A 170 -5.48 -12.14 16.52
N THR A 171 -6.14 -12.47 15.40
CA THR A 171 -5.70 -12.08 14.07
C THR A 171 -6.70 -11.16 13.39
N SER A 172 -6.21 -10.07 12.79
CA SER A 172 -7.03 -9.12 12.03
C SER A 172 -6.53 -8.97 10.60
N CYS A 173 -7.47 -8.83 9.66
CA CYS A 173 -7.19 -8.56 8.26
C CYS A 173 -7.69 -7.17 7.86
N GLY A 174 -6.81 -6.31 7.34
CA GLY A 174 -7.23 -5.07 6.68
C GLY A 174 -7.33 -5.26 5.18
N ILE A 175 -8.54 -5.20 4.60
CA ILE A 175 -8.73 -5.16 3.15
C ILE A 175 -8.48 -3.72 2.70
N LEU A 176 -7.25 -3.46 2.29
CA LEU A 176 -6.79 -2.11 1.97
C LEU A 176 -7.11 -1.77 0.53
N PHE A 177 -7.82 -0.67 0.33
CA PHE A 177 -7.91 -0.01 -0.95
C PHE A 177 -6.62 0.78 -1.22
N ASN A 178 -6.45 1.30 -2.43
CA ASN A 178 -5.21 1.98 -2.77
C ASN A 178 -4.99 3.17 -1.84
N HIS A 179 -3.80 3.27 -1.29
CA HIS A 179 -3.46 4.34 -0.37
C HIS A 179 -2.07 4.87 -0.65
N GLU A 180 -1.99 6.16 -0.69
CA GLU A 180 -0.92 6.90 -1.31
C GLU A 180 -0.31 7.89 -0.32
N SER A 181 0.89 8.32 -0.62
CA SER A 181 1.58 9.38 0.13
C SER A 181 2.80 9.88 -0.64
N PRO A 182 3.48 10.93 -0.17
CA PRO A 182 4.78 11.33 -0.68
C PRO A 182 5.88 10.24 -0.58
N LEU A 183 5.63 9.14 0.14
CA LEU A 183 6.54 8.00 0.28
C LEU A 183 6.16 6.78 -0.57
N ARG A 184 5.14 6.89 -1.43
CA ARG A 184 4.75 5.81 -2.36
C ARG A 184 5.92 5.43 -3.28
N GLY A 185 5.99 4.18 -3.71
CA GLY A 185 6.98 3.72 -4.71
C GLY A 185 6.75 4.36 -6.07
N LEU A 186 7.83 4.66 -6.81
CA LEU A 186 7.77 5.31 -8.14
C LEU A 186 7.12 4.44 -9.22
N GLU A 187 7.03 3.13 -8.99
CA GLU A 187 6.37 2.16 -9.86
C GLU A 187 4.84 2.26 -9.84
N PHE A 188 4.27 2.94 -8.83
CA PHE A 188 2.83 3.13 -8.72
C PHE A 188 2.36 4.39 -9.46
N VAL A 189 1.19 4.28 -10.10
CA VAL A 189 0.67 5.30 -11.02
C VAL A 189 0.60 6.70 -10.40
N THR A 190 0.12 6.85 -9.19
CA THR A 190 0.00 8.14 -8.50
C THR A 190 1.34 8.80 -8.30
N ARG A 191 2.35 8.06 -7.81
CA ARG A 191 3.69 8.59 -7.60
C ARG A 191 4.43 8.82 -8.93
N LYS A 192 4.21 7.96 -9.94
CA LYS A 192 4.72 8.19 -11.29
C LYS A 192 4.20 9.52 -11.85
N ILE A 193 2.91 9.82 -11.64
CA ILE A 193 2.30 11.08 -12.05
C ILE A 193 2.96 12.26 -11.35
N THR A 194 2.97 12.28 -10.03
CA THR A 194 3.46 13.43 -9.26
C THR A 194 4.95 13.69 -9.47
N ALA A 195 5.78 12.65 -9.49
CA ALA A 195 7.22 12.77 -9.72
C ALA A 195 7.55 13.23 -11.14
N THR A 196 6.80 12.80 -12.17
CA THR A 196 7.05 13.25 -13.56
C THR A 196 6.56 14.67 -13.77
N LEU A 197 5.38 15.03 -13.24
CA LEU A 197 4.89 16.41 -13.31
C LEU A 197 5.80 17.39 -12.56
N ALA A 198 6.38 16.98 -11.43
CA ALA A 198 7.38 17.76 -10.70
C ALA A 198 8.62 18.05 -11.58
N LYS A 199 9.13 17.06 -12.33
CA LYS A 199 10.22 17.26 -13.28
C LYS A 199 9.82 18.24 -14.40
N ILE A 200 8.62 18.08 -14.97
CA ILE A 200 8.09 18.99 -16.01
C ILE A 200 8.01 20.43 -15.48
N ALA A 201 7.54 20.61 -14.24
CA ALA A 201 7.46 21.94 -13.60
C ALA A 201 8.84 22.57 -13.37
N HIS A 202 9.89 21.76 -13.16
CA HIS A 202 11.29 22.21 -13.10
C HIS A 202 11.93 22.42 -14.49
N GLY A 203 11.16 22.25 -15.58
CA GLY A 203 11.64 22.49 -16.95
C GLY A 203 12.39 21.32 -17.58
N TYR A 204 12.42 20.15 -16.94
CA TYR A 204 13.02 18.95 -17.54
C TYR A 204 12.24 18.54 -18.81
N ASP A 205 12.98 18.10 -19.83
CA ASP A 205 12.41 17.58 -21.06
C ASP A 205 12.04 16.11 -20.90
N THR A 206 10.83 15.87 -20.35
CA THR A 206 10.31 14.53 -20.06
C THR A 206 8.81 14.48 -20.32
N VAL A 207 8.29 13.29 -20.65
CA VAL A 207 6.88 13.03 -20.94
C VAL A 207 6.37 11.97 -19.96
N LEU A 208 5.19 12.19 -19.41
CA LEU A 208 4.49 11.22 -18.56
C LEU A 208 3.75 10.20 -19.44
N HIS A 209 4.17 8.95 -19.42
CA HIS A 209 3.52 7.86 -20.11
C HIS A 209 2.55 7.13 -19.18
N LEU A 210 1.28 7.04 -19.54
CA LEU A 210 0.20 6.41 -18.76
C LEU A 210 -0.57 5.40 -19.63
N GLY A 211 -1.22 4.44 -18.97
CA GLY A 211 -2.17 3.54 -19.61
C GLY A 211 -3.58 4.14 -19.64
N ASN A 212 -4.57 3.36 -19.22
CA ASN A 212 -5.98 3.78 -19.23
C ASN A 212 -6.23 4.95 -18.26
N LEU A 213 -6.51 6.12 -18.83
CA LEU A 213 -6.79 7.36 -18.09
C LEU A 213 -8.16 7.38 -17.40
N ASP A 214 -9.10 6.54 -17.86
CA ASP A 214 -10.48 6.52 -17.35
C ASP A 214 -10.69 5.47 -16.26
N ALA A 215 -9.67 4.65 -15.96
CA ALA A 215 -9.70 3.71 -14.85
C ALA A 215 -9.93 4.46 -13.52
N LYS A 216 -10.96 4.03 -12.76
CA LYS A 216 -11.34 4.64 -11.49
C LYS A 216 -10.80 3.86 -10.31
N ARG A 217 -10.23 4.57 -9.34
CA ARG A 217 -9.68 3.97 -8.12
C ARG A 217 -10.10 4.78 -6.90
N ASP A 218 -10.29 4.06 -5.81
CA ASP A 218 -10.41 4.63 -4.48
C ASP A 218 -8.99 4.82 -3.94
N TRP A 219 -8.54 6.08 -3.85
CA TRP A 219 -7.23 6.45 -3.32
C TRP A 219 -7.37 7.21 -2.01
N GLY A 220 -6.86 6.62 -0.93
CA GLY A 220 -6.80 7.25 0.38
C GLY A 220 -5.37 7.64 0.80
N TYR A 221 -5.23 8.27 1.95
CA TYR A 221 -3.94 8.66 2.52
C TYR A 221 -3.36 7.54 3.40
N ALA A 222 -2.10 7.14 3.16
CA ALA A 222 -1.45 6.05 3.88
C ALA A 222 -1.39 6.26 5.40
N GLY A 223 -1.28 7.52 5.86
CA GLY A 223 -1.31 7.85 7.28
C GLY A 223 -2.62 7.46 7.97
N ASP A 224 -3.75 7.63 7.30
CA ASP A 224 -5.06 7.18 7.82
C ASP A 224 -5.12 5.66 7.92
N TYR A 225 -4.59 4.96 6.91
CA TYR A 225 -4.65 3.50 6.83
C TYR A 225 -3.81 2.83 7.93
N VAL A 226 -2.63 3.35 8.25
CA VAL A 226 -1.82 2.78 9.35
C VAL A 226 -2.46 3.01 10.72
N GLU A 227 -3.21 4.10 10.91
CA GLU A 227 -4.04 4.29 12.11
C GLU A 227 -5.14 3.21 12.19
N GLY A 228 -5.78 2.89 11.07
CA GLY A 228 -6.75 1.78 10.97
C GLY A 228 -6.13 0.43 11.33
N MET A 229 -4.94 0.13 10.80
CA MET A 229 -4.20 -1.09 11.12
C MET A 229 -3.94 -1.22 12.63
N TRP A 230 -3.48 -0.13 13.26
CA TRP A 230 -3.26 -0.10 14.71
C TRP A 230 -4.57 -0.31 15.48
N ARG A 231 -5.65 0.38 15.13
CA ARG A 231 -6.97 0.26 15.80
C ARG A 231 -7.51 -1.16 15.75
N MET A 232 -7.33 -1.89 14.66
CA MET A 232 -7.74 -3.29 14.53
C MET A 232 -7.12 -4.17 15.62
N LEU A 233 -5.85 -3.96 15.98
CA LEU A 233 -5.17 -4.73 17.02
C LEU A 233 -5.47 -4.21 18.44
N GLN A 234 -6.05 -3.02 18.60
CA GLN A 234 -6.50 -2.54 19.90
C GLN A 234 -7.91 -3.03 20.25
N HIS A 235 -8.68 -3.48 19.27
CA HIS A 235 -10.00 -4.07 19.51
C HIS A 235 -9.88 -5.36 20.34
N SER A 236 -10.93 -5.71 21.08
CA SER A 236 -10.93 -6.89 21.98
C SER A 236 -10.81 -8.22 21.24
N THR A 237 -11.31 -8.29 20.01
CA THR A 237 -11.28 -9.49 19.15
C THR A 237 -10.69 -9.16 17.79
N GLY A 238 -9.98 -10.12 17.20
CA GLY A 238 -9.55 -10.00 15.80
C GLY A 238 -10.71 -10.10 14.84
N ASP A 239 -10.68 -9.34 13.75
CA ASP A 239 -11.70 -9.36 12.70
C ASP A 239 -11.14 -8.83 11.36
N THR A 240 -11.98 -8.82 10.33
CA THR A 240 -11.68 -8.27 9.00
C THR A 240 -12.35 -6.92 8.81
N TYR A 241 -11.62 -5.95 8.26
CA TYR A 241 -12.12 -4.60 8.01
C TYR A 241 -11.67 -4.08 6.65
N VAL A 242 -12.57 -3.40 5.93
CA VAL A 242 -12.22 -2.61 4.76
C VAL A 242 -11.72 -1.24 5.20
N LEU A 243 -10.56 -0.83 4.67
CA LEU A 243 -10.08 0.55 4.75
C LEU A 243 -10.07 1.15 3.34
N ALA A 244 -10.85 2.20 3.14
CA ALA A 244 -11.09 2.85 1.87
C ALA A 244 -11.37 4.34 2.07
N SER A 245 -11.23 5.16 1.02
CA SER A 245 -11.68 6.55 1.08
C SER A 245 -13.20 6.68 0.86
N GLY A 246 -13.83 5.65 0.31
CA GLY A 246 -15.26 5.65 -0.04
C GLY A 246 -15.60 6.53 -1.24
N LYS A 247 -14.59 6.97 -1.99
CA LYS A 247 -14.74 7.78 -3.21
C LYS A 247 -13.77 7.30 -4.29
N THR A 248 -14.19 7.41 -5.53
CA THR A 248 -13.30 7.11 -6.68
C THR A 248 -13.10 8.34 -7.54
N ILE A 249 -11.90 8.48 -8.06
CA ILE A 249 -11.58 9.39 -9.16
C ILE A 249 -10.85 8.62 -10.27
N SER A 250 -10.87 9.15 -11.48
CA SER A 250 -10.10 8.59 -12.59
C SER A 250 -8.61 8.94 -12.50
N VAL A 251 -7.78 8.19 -13.24
CA VAL A 251 -6.36 8.53 -13.41
C VAL A 251 -6.23 9.95 -13.99
N ARG A 252 -7.08 10.32 -14.97
CA ARG A 252 -7.14 11.65 -15.57
C ARG A 252 -7.39 12.74 -14.52
N GLU A 253 -8.39 12.56 -13.65
CA GLU A 253 -8.70 13.51 -12.58
C GLU A 253 -7.52 13.67 -11.62
N PHE A 254 -6.86 12.57 -11.25
CA PHE A 254 -5.66 12.63 -10.39
C PHE A 254 -4.51 13.40 -11.05
N VAL A 255 -4.27 13.18 -12.36
CA VAL A 255 -3.30 13.94 -13.16
C VAL A 255 -3.62 15.43 -13.13
N GLN A 256 -4.89 15.79 -13.35
CA GLN A 256 -5.32 17.19 -13.37
C GLN A 256 -5.07 17.88 -12.01
N LEU A 257 -5.47 17.25 -10.91
CA LEU A 257 -5.24 17.77 -9.56
C LEU A 257 -3.74 17.95 -9.24
N ALA A 258 -2.91 16.98 -9.61
CA ALA A 258 -1.47 17.07 -9.42
C ALA A 258 -0.84 18.18 -10.28
N ALA A 259 -1.27 18.33 -11.54
CA ALA A 259 -0.80 19.36 -12.46
C ALA A 259 -1.17 20.78 -11.98
N GLU A 260 -2.41 20.97 -11.54
CA GLU A 260 -2.90 22.23 -10.97
C GLU A 260 -2.07 22.70 -9.79
N SER A 261 -1.68 21.78 -8.87
CA SER A 261 -0.87 22.14 -7.71
C SER A 261 0.54 22.64 -8.05
N LEU A 262 1.02 22.32 -9.27
CA LEU A 262 2.32 22.72 -9.81
C LEU A 262 2.21 23.83 -10.87
N ASN A 263 1.03 24.45 -11.03
CA ASN A 263 0.73 25.46 -12.05
C ASN A 263 0.99 24.98 -13.49
N ILE A 264 0.83 23.69 -13.76
CA ILE A 264 0.90 23.11 -15.11
C ILE A 264 -0.51 23.16 -15.70
N ASN A 265 -0.69 23.88 -16.80
CA ASN A 265 -1.96 23.99 -17.50
C ASN A 265 -1.99 22.98 -18.65
N LEU A 266 -2.75 21.89 -18.52
CA LEU A 266 -2.84 20.82 -19.50
C LEU A 266 -3.96 21.06 -20.50
N GLU A 267 -3.67 20.88 -21.77
CA GLU A 267 -4.64 20.83 -22.86
C GLU A 267 -4.63 19.45 -23.49
N TRP A 268 -5.78 18.76 -23.40
CA TRP A 268 -5.96 17.40 -23.88
C TRP A 268 -6.43 17.39 -25.33
N SER A 269 -5.94 16.42 -26.12
CA SER A 269 -6.35 16.17 -27.49
C SER A 269 -6.18 14.70 -27.85
N GLY A 270 -6.94 14.22 -28.86
CA GLY A 270 -6.99 12.81 -29.23
C GLY A 270 -7.93 11.99 -28.34
N GLU A 271 -8.04 10.70 -28.62
CA GLU A 271 -8.88 9.74 -27.87
C GLU A 271 -8.16 8.40 -27.74
N GLY A 272 -8.44 7.68 -26.64
CA GLY A 272 -7.93 6.33 -26.40
C GLY A 272 -6.40 6.29 -26.38
N VAL A 273 -5.79 5.47 -27.24
CA VAL A 273 -4.33 5.30 -27.29
C VAL A 273 -3.58 6.45 -27.97
N GLU A 274 -4.31 7.28 -28.71
CA GLU A 274 -3.75 8.47 -29.37
C GLU A 274 -3.90 9.74 -28.53
N GLU A 275 -4.40 9.60 -27.31
CA GLU A 275 -4.63 10.74 -26.43
C GLU A 275 -3.31 11.27 -25.85
N ILE A 276 -3.19 12.60 -25.91
CA ILE A 276 -2.05 13.34 -25.40
C ILE A 276 -2.50 14.57 -24.60
N ALA A 277 -1.61 15.10 -23.77
CA ALA A 277 -1.78 16.44 -23.20
C ALA A 277 -0.52 17.27 -23.38
N ILE A 278 -0.71 18.53 -23.76
CA ILE A 278 0.36 19.54 -23.87
C ILE A 278 0.29 20.51 -22.69
N ASN A 279 1.45 20.99 -22.26
CA ASN A 279 1.50 22.11 -21.32
C ASN A 279 1.36 23.42 -22.08
N LYS A 280 0.23 24.12 -21.89
CA LYS A 280 -0.11 25.38 -22.57
C LYS A 280 0.91 26.49 -22.34
N LEU A 281 1.65 26.46 -21.23
CA LEU A 281 2.61 27.53 -20.91
C LEU A 281 3.82 27.55 -21.86
N ASN A 282 4.23 26.36 -22.35
CA ASN A 282 5.42 26.21 -23.20
C ASN A 282 5.18 25.42 -24.47
N ASN A 283 3.95 25.01 -24.72
CA ASN A 283 3.50 24.22 -25.86
C ASN A 283 4.26 22.87 -26.04
N LYS A 284 4.77 22.30 -24.94
CA LYS A 284 5.46 21.01 -24.96
C LYS A 284 4.51 19.86 -24.61
N LEU A 285 4.79 18.70 -25.21
CA LEU A 285 4.11 17.44 -24.83
C LEU A 285 4.44 17.11 -23.37
N ALA A 286 3.42 16.98 -22.56
CA ALA A 286 3.54 16.65 -21.13
C ALA A 286 3.13 15.21 -20.84
N ILE A 287 2.07 14.73 -21.51
CA ILE A 287 1.49 13.40 -21.24
C ILE A 287 1.17 12.70 -22.55
N LYS A 288 1.40 11.38 -22.55
CA LYS A 288 1.03 10.50 -23.67
C LYS A 288 0.45 9.20 -23.13
N VAL A 289 -0.65 8.72 -23.74
CA VAL A 289 -1.13 7.36 -23.50
C VAL A 289 -0.20 6.37 -24.18
N ASP A 290 0.17 5.30 -23.46
CA ASP A 290 1.07 4.26 -23.92
C ASP A 290 0.42 2.89 -23.69
N PRO A 291 0.11 2.14 -24.77
CA PRO A 291 -0.55 0.84 -24.68
C PRO A 291 0.21 -0.20 -23.84
N THR A 292 1.52 -0.04 -23.68
CA THR A 292 2.34 -0.98 -22.88
C THR A 292 1.98 -0.98 -21.39
N PHE A 293 1.30 0.07 -20.91
CA PHE A 293 0.80 0.18 -19.53
C PHE A 293 -0.63 -0.32 -19.34
N PHE A 294 -1.28 -0.86 -20.39
CA PHE A 294 -2.58 -1.52 -20.24
C PHE A 294 -2.40 -2.90 -19.62
N ARG A 295 -3.21 -3.23 -18.64
CA ARG A 295 -3.16 -4.54 -17.98
C ARG A 295 -3.93 -5.58 -18.79
N PRO A 296 -3.44 -6.85 -18.88
CA PRO A 296 -4.16 -7.92 -19.56
C PRO A 296 -5.57 -8.20 -19.01
N ALA A 297 -5.76 -7.94 -17.71
CA ALA A 297 -7.02 -8.10 -17.00
C ALA A 297 -7.28 -6.86 -16.13
N GLU A 298 -7.78 -5.79 -16.77
CA GLU A 298 -8.04 -4.53 -16.07
C GLU A 298 -9.19 -4.68 -15.06
N VAL A 299 -9.05 -4.01 -13.93
CA VAL A 299 -10.11 -3.82 -12.94
C VAL A 299 -10.69 -2.41 -13.14
N ASN A 300 -11.91 -2.33 -13.64
CA ASN A 300 -12.51 -1.06 -14.07
C ASN A 300 -12.81 -0.13 -12.90
N ILE A 301 -13.34 -0.66 -11.79
CA ILE A 301 -13.70 0.13 -10.61
C ILE A 301 -13.39 -0.63 -9.32
N LEU A 302 -12.74 0.06 -8.40
CA LEU A 302 -12.60 -0.36 -7.00
C LEU A 302 -13.12 0.79 -6.13
N LEU A 303 -14.16 0.52 -5.36
CA LEU A 303 -14.79 1.46 -4.43
C LEU A 303 -15.12 0.72 -3.13
N GLY A 304 -14.46 1.09 -2.03
CA GLY A 304 -14.62 0.42 -0.74
C GLY A 304 -15.72 1.01 0.12
N ASP A 305 -16.39 0.14 0.86
CA ASP A 305 -17.30 0.50 1.95
C ASP A 305 -16.59 0.30 3.29
N TYR A 306 -16.20 1.38 3.94
CA TYR A 306 -15.52 1.37 5.23
C TYR A 306 -16.47 1.48 6.44
N THR A 307 -17.77 1.29 6.25
CA THR A 307 -18.80 1.46 7.30
C THR A 307 -18.49 0.63 8.54
N LYS A 308 -18.08 -0.63 8.39
CA LYS A 308 -17.69 -1.49 9.51
C LYS A 308 -16.51 -0.92 10.30
N ALA A 309 -15.47 -0.45 9.62
CA ALA A 309 -14.31 0.17 10.28
C ALA A 309 -14.72 1.46 11.02
N LYS A 310 -15.63 2.25 10.45
CA LYS A 310 -16.16 3.46 11.08
C LYS A 310 -16.94 3.12 12.35
N ASP A 311 -17.86 2.19 12.27
CA ASP A 311 -18.79 1.89 13.37
C ASP A 311 -18.11 1.16 14.53
N ILE A 312 -17.19 0.22 14.24
CA ILE A 312 -16.55 -0.61 15.25
C ILE A 312 -15.22 -0.03 15.74
N LEU A 313 -14.39 0.48 14.83
CA LEU A 313 -13.05 1.00 15.16
C LEU A 313 -13.04 2.53 15.34
N SER A 314 -14.14 3.22 15.09
CA SER A 314 -14.22 4.69 15.01
C SER A 314 -13.18 5.25 14.02
N TRP A 315 -12.93 4.52 12.93
CA TRP A 315 -11.98 4.91 11.89
C TRP A 315 -12.70 5.48 10.67
N SER A 316 -12.19 6.56 10.15
CA SER A 316 -12.62 7.13 8.87
C SER A 316 -11.43 7.81 8.18
N PRO A 317 -11.41 7.88 6.83
CA PRO A 317 -10.40 8.62 6.11
C PRO A 317 -10.51 10.11 6.45
N SER A 318 -9.37 10.76 6.71
CA SER A 318 -9.32 12.18 7.10
C SER A 318 -8.93 13.09 5.93
N MET A 319 -8.17 12.58 4.96
CA MET A 319 -7.61 13.38 3.87
C MET A 319 -8.37 13.16 2.56
N PRO A 320 -8.94 14.21 1.96
CA PRO A 320 -9.54 14.13 0.62
C PRO A 320 -8.49 13.79 -0.45
N THR A 321 -8.87 13.01 -1.48
CA THR A 321 -7.96 12.61 -2.56
C THR A 321 -7.37 13.81 -3.33
N ALA A 322 -8.11 14.91 -3.46
CA ALA A 322 -7.60 16.13 -4.08
C ALA A 322 -6.43 16.74 -3.28
N GLU A 323 -6.58 16.84 -1.96
CA GLU A 323 -5.52 17.32 -1.08
C GLU A 323 -4.30 16.39 -1.11
N LEU A 324 -4.53 15.08 -1.13
CA LEU A 324 -3.49 14.06 -1.25
C LEU A 324 -2.68 14.23 -2.55
N ALA A 325 -3.33 14.42 -3.69
CA ALA A 325 -2.66 14.66 -4.97
C ALA A 325 -1.79 15.93 -4.93
N HIS A 326 -2.30 17.00 -4.29
CA HIS A 326 -1.57 18.25 -4.13
C HIS A 326 -0.33 18.09 -3.24
N ILE A 327 -0.47 17.42 -2.08
CA ILE A 327 0.66 17.19 -1.16
C ILE A 327 1.73 16.33 -1.86
N MET A 328 1.34 15.24 -2.52
CA MET A 328 2.28 14.38 -3.22
C MET A 328 3.06 15.13 -4.31
N ALA A 329 2.37 15.93 -5.12
CA ALA A 329 2.99 16.68 -6.20
C ALA A 329 3.97 17.76 -5.66
N ARG A 330 3.58 18.51 -4.62
CA ARG A 330 4.44 19.52 -4.00
C ARG A 330 5.67 18.92 -3.33
N GLU A 331 5.51 17.79 -2.64
CA GLU A 331 6.64 17.09 -2.02
C GLU A 331 7.63 16.56 -3.07
N ASP A 332 7.15 16.06 -4.20
CA ASP A 332 8.01 15.64 -5.29
C ASP A 332 8.71 16.82 -5.94
N TYR A 333 8.03 17.97 -6.07
CA TYR A 333 8.63 19.20 -6.54
C TYR A 333 9.77 19.68 -5.64
N ASN A 334 9.51 19.72 -4.32
CA ASN A 334 10.50 20.16 -3.32
C ASN A 334 11.75 19.27 -3.28
N ARG A 335 11.58 17.95 -3.48
CA ARG A 335 12.71 17.00 -3.52
C ARG A 335 13.68 17.26 -4.67
N ILE A 336 13.22 17.74 -5.81
CA ILE A 336 14.09 18.08 -6.95
C ILE A 336 14.92 19.33 -6.65
N THR A 337 14.38 20.26 -5.88
CA THR A 337 15.06 21.53 -5.56
C THR A 337 16.20 21.36 -4.54
N VAL A 338 16.22 20.24 -3.81
CA VAL A 338 17.22 19.94 -2.75
C VAL A 338 18.40 19.13 -3.29
N LEU A 339 18.33 18.65 -4.54
CA LEU A 339 19.42 17.94 -5.24
C LEU A 339 20.21 18.90 -6.13
#